data_0861f9eb783b6071a64aa8b41c73346a
#
_entry.id   0861f9eb783b6071a64aa8b41c73346a
#
_cell.length_a   1.000
_cell.length_b   1.000
_cell.length_c   1.000
_cell.angle_alpha   90.00
_cell.angle_beta   90.00
_cell.angle_gamma   90.00
#
_symmetry.space_group_name_H-M   'P 1'
#
loop_
_entity.id
_entity.type
_entity.pdbx_description
1 polymer ?
#
loop_
_entity_poly.entity_id
_entity_poly.type
_entity_poly.pdbx_seq_one_letter_code
_entity_poly.pdbx_strand_id
1 'polypeptide(L)' 'DEQGYMQTGWIDWNGNRYYCTAGGAMAVGEYTIDGAQYRFDATGALQ' A
#
# COMPACT_ATOMS: atom_id res chain seq x y z
N ASP A 1 8.14 -9.23 5.06
CA ASP A 1 9.02 -9.77 4.04
C ASP A 1 9.52 -11.15 4.45
N GLU A 2 10.41 -11.71 3.68
CA GLU A 2 10.82 -13.09 3.90
C GLU A 2 11.63 -13.30 5.16
N GLN A 3 12.11 -12.23 5.77
CA GLN A 3 12.81 -12.32 7.04
C GLN A 3 11.91 -11.99 8.22
N GLY A 4 10.63 -11.84 7.97
CA GLY A 4 9.68 -11.60 9.04
C GLY A 4 9.53 -10.14 9.42
N TYR A 5 10.17 -9.24 8.72
CA TYR A 5 9.97 -7.82 8.97
C TYR A 5 8.70 -7.35 8.28
N MET A 6 8.08 -6.30 8.85
CA MET A 6 6.93 -5.70 8.22
C MET A 6 7.32 -5.07 6.90
N GLN A 7 6.52 -5.35 5.88
CA GLN A 7 6.74 -4.71 4.61
C GLN A 7 6.18 -3.31 4.59
N THR A 8 6.92 -2.38 4.03
CA THR A 8 6.46 -1.02 3.81
C THR A 8 6.64 -0.68 2.34
N GLY A 9 5.91 0.34 1.88
CA GLY A 9 6.00 0.75 0.49
C GLY A 9 5.06 -0.04 -0.38
N TRP A 10 5.38 -0.07 -1.67
CA TRP A 10 4.49 -0.67 -2.67
C TRP A 10 4.60 -2.19 -2.66
N ILE A 11 3.46 -2.83 -2.76
CA ILE A 11 3.38 -4.29 -2.76
C ILE A 11 2.51 -4.71 -3.92
N ASP A 12 3.02 -5.60 -4.77
CA ASP A 12 2.23 -6.22 -5.83
C ASP A 12 1.81 -7.61 -5.37
N TRP A 13 0.51 -7.86 -5.38
CA TRP A 13 0.00 -9.13 -4.92
C TRP A 13 -1.31 -9.44 -5.63
N ASN A 14 -1.40 -10.65 -6.17
CA ASN A 14 -2.64 -11.16 -6.74
C ASN A 14 -3.20 -10.26 -7.85
N GLY A 15 -2.31 -9.65 -8.63
CA GLY A 15 -2.70 -8.77 -9.72
C GLY A 15 -3.09 -7.38 -9.31
N ASN A 16 -3.01 -7.08 -8.02
CA ASN A 16 -3.32 -5.75 -7.49
C ASN A 16 -2.09 -5.11 -6.89
N ARG A 17 -2.17 -3.81 -6.67
CA ARG A 17 -1.08 -3.08 -6.05
C ARG A 17 -1.56 -2.46 -4.75
N TYR A 18 -0.77 -2.62 -3.71
CA TYR A 18 -1.08 -2.12 -2.38
C TYR A 18 0.06 -1.24 -1.91
N TYR A 19 -0.22 -0.40 -0.93
CA TYR A 19 0.81 0.44 -0.34
C TYR A 19 0.71 0.36 1.17
N CYS A 20 1.84 0.04 1.81
CA CYS A 20 1.91 0.02 3.27
C CYS A 20 2.70 1.22 3.73
N THR A 21 2.17 1.91 4.74
CA THR A 21 2.83 3.08 5.32
C THR A 21 4.02 2.65 6.17
N ALA A 22 4.78 3.65 6.64
CA ALA A 22 5.95 3.37 7.44
C ALA A 22 5.62 2.61 8.72
N GLY A 23 4.40 2.75 9.22
CA GLY A 23 3.97 2.00 10.39
C GLY A 23 3.50 0.60 10.08
N GLY A 24 3.51 0.21 8.81
CA GLY A 24 3.06 -1.11 8.40
C GLY A 24 1.58 -1.20 8.12
N ALA A 25 0.84 -0.10 8.23
CA ALA A 25 -0.58 -0.09 7.98
C ALA A 25 -0.85 0.03 6.49
N MET A 26 -1.84 -0.73 6.01
CA MET A 26 -2.20 -0.69 4.60
C MET A 26 -3.00 0.58 4.31
N ALA A 27 -2.65 1.26 3.22
CA ALA A 27 -3.35 2.47 2.81
C ALA A 27 -4.70 2.13 2.21
N VAL A 28 -5.74 2.84 2.64
CA VAL A 28 -7.08 2.73 2.04
C VAL A 28 -7.59 4.14 1.83
N GLY A 29 -8.44 4.31 0.82
CA GLY A 29 -8.96 5.63 0.51
C GLY A 29 -7.93 6.45 -0.24
N GLU A 30 -7.98 7.76 -0.06
CA GLU A 30 -7.07 8.65 -0.77
C GLU A 30 -5.79 8.85 0.02
N TYR A 31 -4.67 8.67 -0.66
CA TYR A 31 -3.35 8.86 -0.08
C TYR A 31 -2.48 9.65 -1.02
N THR A 32 -1.68 10.55 -0.47
CA THR A 32 -0.67 11.27 -1.24
C THR A 32 0.68 10.61 -0.94
N ILE A 33 1.34 10.15 -1.98
CA ILE A 33 2.60 9.43 -1.85
C ILE A 33 3.59 10.07 -2.81
N ASP A 34 4.71 10.57 -2.28
CA ASP A 34 5.76 11.21 -3.08
C ASP A 34 5.22 12.32 -3.95
N GLY A 35 4.25 13.08 -3.43
CA GLY A 35 3.68 14.19 -4.16
C GLY A 35 2.63 13.80 -5.20
N ALA A 36 2.32 12.53 -5.31
CA ALA A 36 1.29 12.04 -6.23
C ALA A 36 0.12 11.50 -5.43
N GLN A 37 -1.08 11.78 -5.89
CA GLN A 37 -2.27 11.35 -5.21
C GLN A 37 -2.75 10.02 -5.76
N TYR A 38 -3.01 9.08 -4.86
CA TYR A 38 -3.48 7.74 -5.21
C TYR A 38 -4.78 7.45 -4.48
N ARG A 39 -5.53 6.52 -5.05
CA ARG A 39 -6.77 6.09 -4.41
C ARG A 39 -6.77 4.57 -4.30
N PHE A 40 -7.06 4.10 -3.10
CA PHE A 40 -7.15 2.67 -2.80
C PHE A 40 -8.57 2.34 -2.41
N ASP A 41 -9.02 1.14 -2.76
CA ASP A 41 -10.37 0.74 -2.40
C ASP A 41 -10.41 0.22 -0.96
N ALA A 42 -11.57 -0.28 -0.54
CA ALA A 42 -11.76 -0.70 0.85
C ALA A 42 -10.86 -1.88 1.22
N THR A 43 -10.39 -2.64 0.24
CA THR A 43 -9.48 -3.75 0.50
C THR A 43 -8.02 -3.32 0.43
N GLY A 44 -7.77 -2.06 0.07
CA GLY A 44 -6.43 -1.54 -0.03
C GLY A 44 -5.83 -1.66 -1.42
N ALA A 45 -6.59 -2.12 -2.39
CA ALA A 45 -6.09 -2.25 -3.75
C ALA A 45 -6.10 -0.91 -4.47
N LEU A 46 -5.02 -0.60 -5.18
CA LEU A 46 -4.91 0.64 -5.91
C LEU A 46 -5.93 0.67 -7.05
N GLN A 47 -6.64 1.77 -7.14
CA GLN A 47 -7.62 1.99 -8.19
C GLN A 47 -6.99 2.45 -9.49
#